data_4a0f407c4f1fc0b76dab7b78bfa6e73c
#
_entry.id   4a0f407c4f1fc0b76dab7b78bfa6e73c
#
_cell.length_a   1.000
_cell.length_b   1.000
_cell.length_c   1.000
_cell.angle_alpha   90.00
_cell.angle_beta   90.00
_cell.angle_gamma   90.00
#
_symmetry.space_group_name_H-M   'P 1'
#
loop_
_entity.id
_entity.type
_entity.pdbx_description
1 polymer ?
#
loop_
_entity_poly.entity_id
_entity_poly.type
_entity_poly.pdbx_seq_one_letter_code
_entity_poly.pdbx_strand_id
1 'polypeptide(L)'
;MRDTVKIDKRGVRLIAHRGLSGIEQENTCAAFIAAANRESYYGIETDVYRTSDGKYVLHHDDRVCTGAYIPETDFDTLRAVVMEDKDGRERWDLRVPTLDEYVRICKNYGKVGVLEIKQPELPVEYLREIIDIIKAEDYLDGIIFIGFSFEKMLNIRKMLPDQTVQFLSFDWKDEYFDMLVRNGIDLDIAYGALTEENAHRLHEAGVEINIWTCDSAEVAEKYIGYGVDYITTDILE
;
A
#
# COMPACT_ATOMS: atom_id res chain seq x y z
N MET A 1 17.67 -19.52 2.78
CA MET A 1 16.22 -19.23 2.64
C MET A 1 15.99 -18.03 3.54
N ARG A 2 15.46 -16.93 3.01
CA ARG A 2 15.07 -15.76 3.82
C ARG A 2 13.80 -16.14 4.58
N ASP A 3 13.68 -15.69 5.82
CA ASP A 3 12.52 -15.97 6.68
C ASP A 3 12.00 -14.67 7.30
N THR A 4 10.74 -14.67 7.70
CA THR A 4 10.10 -13.54 8.37
C THR A 4 10.59 -13.39 9.80
N VAL A 5 10.46 -12.19 10.35
CA VAL A 5 10.78 -11.87 11.75
C VAL A 5 9.48 -11.86 12.55
N LYS A 6 9.33 -12.80 13.48
CA LYS A 6 8.14 -12.91 14.33
C LYS A 6 8.11 -11.83 15.41
N ILE A 7 6.93 -11.24 15.59
CA ILE A 7 6.67 -10.25 16.65
C ILE A 7 5.36 -10.57 17.40
N ASP A 8 5.23 -10.08 18.62
CA ASP A 8 3.95 -10.01 19.32
C ASP A 8 3.21 -8.73 18.92
N LYS A 9 2.32 -8.85 17.95
CA LYS A 9 1.60 -7.71 17.39
C LYS A 9 0.47 -7.15 18.26
N ARG A 10 0.08 -7.84 19.37
CA ARG A 10 -0.92 -7.36 20.36
C ARG A 10 -2.22 -6.79 19.76
N GLY A 11 -2.65 -7.32 18.60
CA GLY A 11 -3.84 -6.86 17.90
C GLY A 11 -3.61 -5.84 16.78
N VAL A 12 -2.39 -5.31 16.60
CA VAL A 12 -2.02 -4.46 15.46
C VAL A 12 -2.15 -5.24 14.15
N ARG A 13 -2.65 -4.59 13.13
CA ARG A 13 -2.86 -5.13 11.78
C ARG A 13 -1.58 -4.98 10.96
N LEU A 14 -0.92 -6.09 10.62
CA LEU A 14 0.27 -6.06 9.77
C LEU A 14 -0.10 -5.94 8.29
N ILE A 15 0.56 -5.03 7.59
CA ILE A 15 0.43 -4.83 6.15
C ILE A 15 1.75 -5.24 5.48
N ALA A 16 1.69 -6.14 4.52
CA ALA A 16 2.85 -6.55 3.74
C ALA A 16 3.17 -5.48 2.69
N HIS A 17 4.25 -4.72 2.88
CA HIS A 17 4.69 -3.62 2.01
C HIS A 17 5.12 -4.14 0.65
N ARG A 18 4.41 -3.75 -0.42
CA ARG A 18 4.61 -4.24 -1.79
C ARG A 18 4.53 -5.76 -1.91
N GLY A 19 3.64 -6.38 -1.10
CA GLY A 19 3.64 -7.80 -0.85
C GLY A 19 4.69 -8.20 0.19
N LEU A 20 5.06 -9.48 0.27
CA LEU A 20 6.13 -9.94 1.18
C LEU A 20 7.51 -9.65 0.57
N SER A 21 7.82 -8.35 0.43
CA SER A 21 8.98 -7.84 -0.28
C SER A 21 10.32 -8.20 0.35
N GLY A 22 10.37 -8.50 1.64
CA GLY A 22 11.58 -9.03 2.28
C GLY A 22 12.00 -10.42 1.79
N ILE A 23 11.09 -11.16 1.15
CA ILE A 23 11.32 -12.55 0.67
C ILE A 23 11.23 -12.65 -0.85
N GLU A 24 10.19 -12.08 -1.47
CA GLU A 24 9.94 -12.11 -2.91
C GLU A 24 10.22 -10.74 -3.54
N GLN A 25 10.32 -10.69 -4.87
CA GLN A 25 10.44 -9.42 -5.59
C GLN A 25 9.18 -8.59 -5.39
N GLU A 26 9.35 -7.36 -4.91
CA GLU A 26 8.26 -6.42 -4.59
C GLU A 26 7.33 -6.14 -5.78
N ASN A 27 6.09 -5.78 -5.47
CA ASN A 27 5.07 -5.43 -6.47
C ASN A 27 4.92 -6.49 -7.57
N THR A 28 4.97 -7.78 -7.19
CA THR A 28 4.73 -8.93 -8.08
C THR A 28 3.64 -9.83 -7.53
N CYS A 29 2.96 -10.57 -8.41
CA CYS A 29 2.00 -11.58 -7.97
C CYS A 29 2.63 -12.60 -7.00
N ALA A 30 3.94 -12.92 -7.16
CA ALA A 30 4.66 -13.81 -6.24
C ALA A 30 4.73 -13.22 -4.83
N ALA A 31 5.09 -11.93 -4.68
CA ALA A 31 5.13 -11.25 -3.38
C ALA A 31 3.75 -11.13 -2.75
N PHE A 32 2.71 -10.84 -3.54
CA PHE A 32 1.34 -10.76 -3.06
C PHE A 32 0.83 -12.11 -2.55
N ILE A 33 1.04 -13.19 -3.31
CA ILE A 33 0.66 -14.55 -2.91
C ILE A 33 1.47 -15.02 -1.69
N ALA A 34 2.75 -14.67 -1.61
CA ALA A 34 3.59 -14.99 -0.45
C ALA A 34 3.06 -14.35 0.84
N ALA A 35 2.62 -13.09 0.77
CA ALA A 35 1.94 -12.41 1.89
C ALA A 35 0.56 -13.01 2.17
N ALA A 36 -0.25 -13.23 1.12
CA ALA A 36 -1.62 -13.73 1.22
C ALA A 36 -1.73 -15.08 1.91
N ASN A 37 -0.75 -15.97 1.70
CA ASN A 37 -0.68 -17.29 2.34
C ASN A 37 -0.33 -17.26 3.84
N ARG A 38 -0.05 -16.10 4.43
CA ARG A 38 0.26 -15.95 5.85
C ARG A 38 -0.90 -15.31 6.60
N GLU A 39 -1.39 -16.00 7.64
CA GLU A 39 -2.51 -15.50 8.47
C GLU A 39 -2.15 -14.23 9.25
N SER A 40 -0.87 -14.02 9.53
CA SER A 40 -0.36 -12.87 10.29
C SER A 40 -0.61 -11.54 9.58
N TYR A 41 -0.56 -11.50 8.25
CA TYR A 41 -0.85 -10.29 7.49
C TYR A 41 -2.36 -10.07 7.35
N TYR A 42 -2.79 -8.89 7.78
CA TYR A 42 -4.14 -8.37 7.58
C TYR A 42 -4.34 -7.92 6.14
N GLY A 43 -3.35 -7.22 5.60
CA GLY A 43 -3.44 -6.64 4.27
C GLY A 43 -2.12 -6.72 3.50
N ILE A 44 -2.21 -6.33 2.24
CA ILE A 44 -1.12 -6.29 1.27
C ILE A 44 -1.11 -4.89 0.67
N GLU A 45 0.02 -4.22 0.71
CA GLU A 45 0.18 -2.91 0.11
C GLU A 45 0.80 -3.02 -1.28
N THR A 46 0.47 -2.08 -2.16
CA THR A 46 1.01 -1.94 -3.52
C THR A 46 0.82 -0.54 -4.08
N ASP A 47 1.59 -0.21 -5.11
CA ASP A 47 1.65 1.10 -5.77
C ASP A 47 1.08 1.04 -7.19
N VAL A 48 0.12 1.91 -7.54
CA VAL A 48 -0.53 1.91 -8.86
C VAL A 48 -0.10 3.07 -9.74
N TYR A 49 0.21 2.72 -11.00
CA TYR A 49 0.44 3.66 -12.11
C TYR A 49 -0.50 3.37 -13.27
N ARG A 50 -0.75 4.40 -14.09
CA ARG A 50 -1.47 4.29 -15.36
C ARG A 50 -0.48 4.31 -16.52
N THR A 51 -0.61 3.35 -17.43
CA THR A 51 0.19 3.25 -18.67
C THR A 51 -0.28 4.21 -19.76
N SER A 52 0.51 4.38 -20.83
CA SER A 52 0.15 5.25 -21.95
C SER A 52 -1.12 4.82 -22.69
N ASP A 53 -1.39 3.51 -22.73
CA ASP A 53 -2.60 2.92 -23.34
C ASP A 53 -3.76 2.71 -22.35
N GLY A 54 -3.66 3.28 -21.13
CA GLY A 54 -4.75 3.34 -20.17
C GLY A 54 -4.95 2.09 -19.32
N LYS A 55 -3.94 1.24 -19.19
CA LYS A 55 -3.97 0.13 -18.22
C LYS A 55 -3.43 0.61 -16.87
N TYR A 56 -3.82 -0.08 -15.80
CA TYR A 56 -3.34 0.17 -14.45
C TYR A 56 -2.43 -0.98 -14.02
N VAL A 57 -1.17 -0.64 -13.76
CA VAL A 57 -0.09 -1.59 -13.42
C VAL A 57 0.51 -1.26 -12.07
N LEU A 58 1.15 -2.26 -11.46
CA LEU A 58 1.69 -2.14 -10.12
C LEU A 58 3.21 -2.12 -10.13
N HIS A 59 3.78 -1.04 -9.61
CA HIS A 59 5.22 -0.82 -9.51
C HIS A 59 5.51 0.35 -8.59
N HIS A 60 6.60 0.31 -7.82
CA HIS A 60 6.91 1.42 -6.91
C HIS A 60 7.45 2.65 -7.63
N ASP A 61 8.47 2.46 -8.46
CA ASP A 61 9.10 3.56 -9.19
C ASP A 61 8.32 3.88 -10.46
N ASP A 62 8.49 5.08 -10.98
CA ASP A 62 7.89 5.50 -12.24
C ASP A 62 8.53 4.84 -13.49
N ARG A 63 9.64 4.08 -13.27
CA ARG A 63 10.38 3.35 -14.30
C ARG A 63 10.61 1.90 -13.88
N VAL A 64 10.40 1.00 -14.83
CA VAL A 64 10.78 -0.41 -14.64
C VAL A 64 12.30 -0.61 -14.83
N CYS A 65 12.82 -1.79 -14.46
CA CYS A 65 14.27 -2.10 -14.49
C CYS A 65 14.96 -1.86 -15.87
N THR A 66 14.23 -1.87 -16.97
CA THR A 66 14.74 -1.52 -18.31
C THR A 66 14.89 -0.02 -18.54
N GLY A 67 14.43 0.82 -17.60
CA GLY A 67 14.40 2.27 -17.69
C GLY A 67 13.16 2.84 -18.41
N ALA A 68 12.23 1.99 -18.85
CA ALA A 68 11.00 2.45 -19.49
C ALA A 68 10.11 3.21 -18.47
N TYR A 69 9.68 4.43 -18.84
CA TYR A 69 8.82 5.28 -18.01
C TYR A 69 7.37 4.84 -18.15
N ILE A 70 6.78 4.38 -17.05
CA ILE A 70 5.48 3.71 -17.05
C ILE A 70 4.37 4.57 -17.68
N PRO A 71 4.20 5.87 -17.36
CA PRO A 71 3.13 6.68 -17.94
C PRO A 71 3.24 6.91 -19.45
N GLU A 72 4.43 6.70 -20.05
CA GLU A 72 4.68 6.86 -21.50
C GLU A 72 4.82 5.52 -22.24
N THR A 73 4.73 4.39 -21.55
CA THR A 73 4.92 3.05 -22.11
C THR A 73 3.60 2.28 -22.11
N ASP A 74 3.32 1.53 -23.16
CA ASP A 74 2.15 0.66 -23.25
C ASP A 74 2.29 -0.59 -22.37
N PHE A 75 1.15 -1.18 -22.00
CA PHE A 75 1.11 -2.33 -21.11
C PHE A 75 1.86 -3.55 -21.65
N ASP A 76 1.73 -3.87 -22.94
CA ASP A 76 2.34 -5.07 -23.50
C ASP A 76 3.87 -5.00 -23.41
N THR A 77 4.44 -3.82 -23.64
CA THR A 77 5.88 -3.55 -23.47
C THR A 77 6.30 -3.71 -22.01
N LEU A 78 5.55 -3.17 -21.05
CA LEU A 78 5.85 -3.31 -19.62
C LEU A 78 5.70 -4.77 -19.15
N ARG A 79 4.64 -5.46 -19.59
CA ARG A 79 4.38 -6.86 -19.24
C ARG A 79 5.43 -7.82 -19.80
N ALA A 80 6.08 -7.48 -20.90
CA ALA A 80 7.18 -8.27 -21.48
C ALA A 80 8.46 -8.24 -20.61
N VAL A 81 8.63 -7.25 -19.75
CA VAL A 81 9.79 -7.13 -18.87
C VAL A 81 9.82 -8.30 -17.89
N VAL A 82 10.93 -9.05 -17.88
CA VAL A 82 11.22 -10.08 -16.87
C VAL A 82 11.97 -9.42 -15.73
N MET A 83 11.50 -9.58 -14.51
CA MET A 83 12.19 -9.07 -13.32
C MET A 83 13.10 -10.14 -12.71
N GLU A 84 14.09 -9.67 -11.98
CA GLU A 84 14.98 -10.52 -11.18
C GLU A 84 14.35 -10.80 -9.81
N ASP A 85 14.68 -11.97 -9.24
CA ASP A 85 14.38 -12.27 -7.84
C ASP A 85 15.35 -11.53 -6.90
N LYS A 86 15.16 -11.70 -5.60
CA LYS A 86 16.00 -11.10 -4.55
C LYS A 86 17.47 -11.59 -4.56
N ASP A 87 17.79 -12.59 -5.35
CA ASP A 87 19.15 -13.12 -5.53
C ASP A 87 19.76 -12.69 -6.89
N GLY A 88 19.07 -11.83 -7.65
CA GLY A 88 19.51 -11.30 -8.95
C GLY A 88 19.38 -12.33 -10.09
N ARG A 89 18.44 -13.27 -9.99
CA ARG A 89 18.16 -14.25 -11.03
C ARG A 89 16.88 -13.88 -11.77
N GLU A 90 16.93 -13.84 -13.09
CA GLU A 90 15.72 -13.68 -13.89
C GLU A 90 14.72 -14.81 -13.61
N ARG A 91 13.48 -14.42 -13.35
CA ARG A 91 12.36 -15.36 -13.18
C ARG A 91 11.23 -14.96 -14.12
N TRP A 92 10.90 -15.86 -15.02
CA TRP A 92 9.89 -15.64 -16.06
C TRP A 92 8.48 -15.36 -15.52
N ASP A 93 8.18 -15.78 -14.29
CA ASP A 93 6.92 -15.55 -13.58
C ASP A 93 6.88 -14.16 -12.90
N LEU A 94 8.02 -13.48 -12.75
CA LEU A 94 8.09 -12.14 -12.20
C LEU A 94 7.86 -11.10 -13.30
N ARG A 95 6.65 -10.60 -13.36
CA ARG A 95 6.18 -9.60 -14.33
C ARG A 95 5.48 -8.47 -13.63
N VAL A 96 5.42 -7.31 -14.28
CA VAL A 96 4.61 -6.18 -13.82
C VAL A 96 3.13 -6.60 -13.77
N PRO A 97 2.48 -6.65 -12.58
CA PRO A 97 1.09 -7.05 -12.47
C PRO A 97 0.13 -5.93 -12.88
N THR A 98 -1.10 -6.31 -13.17
CA THR A 98 -2.20 -5.35 -13.30
C THR A 98 -2.95 -5.18 -11.98
N LEU A 99 -3.70 -4.07 -11.85
CA LEU A 99 -4.53 -3.79 -10.68
C LEU A 99 -5.58 -4.90 -10.43
N ASP A 100 -6.21 -5.40 -11.48
CA ASP A 100 -7.22 -6.47 -11.35
C ASP A 100 -6.60 -7.81 -10.92
N GLU A 101 -5.38 -8.16 -11.35
CA GLU A 101 -4.65 -9.33 -10.86
C GLU A 101 -4.44 -9.26 -9.34
N TYR A 102 -4.02 -8.09 -8.84
CA TYR A 102 -3.82 -7.87 -7.41
C TYR A 102 -5.13 -7.94 -6.62
N VAL A 103 -6.18 -7.25 -7.08
CA VAL A 103 -7.49 -7.24 -6.42
C VAL A 103 -8.05 -8.67 -6.31
N ARG A 104 -7.91 -9.47 -7.38
CA ARG A 104 -8.30 -10.90 -7.34
C ARG A 104 -7.50 -11.71 -6.34
N ILE A 105 -6.19 -11.44 -6.19
CA ILE A 105 -5.38 -12.10 -5.16
C ILE A 105 -5.91 -11.72 -3.78
N CYS A 106 -6.07 -10.44 -3.48
CA CYS A 106 -6.61 -9.99 -2.20
C CYS A 106 -7.98 -10.63 -1.89
N LYS A 107 -8.91 -10.59 -2.85
CA LYS A 107 -10.24 -11.20 -2.73
C LYS A 107 -10.19 -12.70 -2.44
N ASN A 108 -9.41 -13.45 -3.22
CA ASN A 108 -9.36 -14.91 -3.13
C ASN A 108 -8.77 -15.39 -1.80
N TYR A 109 -7.90 -14.61 -1.20
CA TYR A 109 -7.27 -14.92 0.09
C TYR A 109 -7.89 -14.19 1.28
N GLY A 110 -8.91 -13.36 1.04
CA GLY A 110 -9.55 -12.56 2.10
C GLY A 110 -8.62 -11.55 2.76
N LYS A 111 -7.71 -10.93 1.99
CA LYS A 111 -6.75 -9.93 2.47
C LYS A 111 -7.18 -8.54 2.06
N VAL A 112 -7.09 -7.58 2.97
CA VAL A 112 -7.30 -6.17 2.62
C VAL A 112 -6.21 -5.72 1.64
N GLY A 113 -6.62 -5.07 0.55
CA GLY A 113 -5.70 -4.41 -0.36
C GLY A 113 -5.46 -2.97 0.10
N VAL A 114 -4.20 -2.58 0.28
CA VAL A 114 -3.81 -1.21 0.58
C VAL A 114 -3.16 -0.63 -0.66
N LEU A 115 -3.86 0.32 -1.33
CA LEU A 115 -3.53 0.77 -2.67
C LEU A 115 -3.02 2.21 -2.66
N GLU A 116 -1.71 2.40 -2.92
CA GLU A 116 -1.13 3.73 -3.09
C GLU A 116 -1.41 4.28 -4.48
N ILE A 117 -2.00 5.49 -4.54
CA ILE A 117 -2.15 6.26 -5.77
C ILE A 117 -0.85 7.03 -6.03
N LYS A 118 0.08 6.38 -6.73
CA LYS A 118 1.47 6.84 -6.86
C LYS A 118 1.63 8.03 -7.79
N GLN A 119 1.04 7.98 -8.97
CA GLN A 119 1.27 8.97 -10.03
C GLN A 119 0.85 10.38 -9.58
N PRO A 120 1.79 11.36 -9.47
CA PRO A 120 1.51 12.67 -8.87
C PRO A 120 0.43 13.45 -9.61
N GLU A 121 0.47 13.48 -10.93
CA GLU A 121 -0.42 14.27 -11.79
C GLU A 121 -1.60 13.44 -12.35
N LEU A 122 -2.05 12.43 -11.61
CA LEU A 122 -3.19 11.61 -12.03
C LEU A 122 -4.48 12.43 -11.97
N PRO A 123 -5.15 12.71 -13.10
CA PRO A 123 -6.43 13.40 -13.11
C PRO A 123 -7.52 12.66 -12.34
N VAL A 124 -8.52 13.41 -11.82
CA VAL A 124 -9.59 12.85 -10.98
C VAL A 124 -10.41 11.79 -11.69
N GLU A 125 -10.59 11.91 -13.01
CA GLU A 125 -11.27 10.91 -13.83
C GLU A 125 -10.61 9.53 -13.77
N TYR A 126 -9.28 9.47 -13.65
CA TYR A 126 -8.56 8.21 -13.55
C TYR A 126 -8.70 7.56 -12.16
N LEU A 127 -8.98 8.33 -11.11
CA LEU A 127 -9.39 7.75 -9.82
C LEU A 127 -10.71 6.97 -9.96
N ARG A 128 -11.63 7.44 -10.80
CA ARG A 128 -12.88 6.71 -11.08
C ARG A 128 -12.61 5.41 -11.85
N GLU A 129 -11.72 5.44 -12.84
CA GLU A 129 -11.32 4.23 -13.56
C GLU A 129 -10.73 3.17 -12.62
N ILE A 130 -9.85 3.56 -11.67
CA ILE A 130 -9.31 2.67 -10.63
C ILE A 130 -10.44 2.08 -9.79
N ILE A 131 -11.35 2.91 -9.29
CA ILE A 131 -12.50 2.49 -8.49
C ILE A 131 -13.40 1.54 -9.28
N ASP A 132 -13.62 1.80 -10.56
CA ASP A 132 -14.49 0.97 -11.41
C ASP A 132 -13.85 -0.40 -11.69
N ILE A 133 -12.53 -0.48 -11.86
CA ILE A 133 -11.79 -1.76 -11.96
C ILE A 133 -11.99 -2.58 -10.69
N ILE A 134 -11.82 -1.96 -9.51
CA ILE A 134 -11.98 -2.63 -8.22
C ILE A 134 -13.43 -3.10 -8.02
N LYS A 135 -14.42 -2.26 -8.38
CA LYS A 135 -15.85 -2.63 -8.35
C LYS A 135 -16.18 -3.78 -9.29
N ALA A 136 -15.55 -3.84 -10.46
CA ALA A 136 -15.77 -4.93 -11.41
C ALA A 136 -15.33 -6.29 -10.85
N GLU A 137 -14.36 -6.29 -9.92
CA GLU A 137 -13.94 -7.48 -9.18
C GLU A 137 -14.82 -7.74 -7.93
N ASP A 138 -15.83 -6.88 -7.64
CA ASP A 138 -16.69 -6.99 -6.47
C ASP A 138 -15.89 -7.08 -5.15
N TYR A 139 -14.92 -6.16 -4.95
CA TYR A 139 -14.02 -6.16 -3.78
C TYR A 139 -13.69 -4.77 -3.25
N LEU A 140 -14.54 -3.77 -3.49
CA LEU A 140 -14.26 -2.39 -3.06
C LEU A 140 -14.14 -2.28 -1.54
N ASP A 141 -15.01 -2.95 -0.79
CA ASP A 141 -15.01 -2.92 0.68
C ASP A 141 -13.72 -3.54 1.30
N GLY A 142 -12.98 -4.32 0.50
CA GLY A 142 -11.70 -4.92 0.89
C GLY A 142 -10.49 -4.03 0.57
N ILE A 143 -10.68 -2.75 0.16
CA ILE A 143 -9.58 -1.88 -0.24
C ILE A 143 -9.46 -0.68 0.70
N ILE A 144 -8.24 -0.34 1.08
CA ILE A 144 -7.82 0.92 1.70
C ILE A 144 -7.06 1.72 0.64
N PHE A 145 -7.43 2.98 0.44
CA PHE A 145 -6.69 3.88 -0.46
C PHE A 145 -5.70 4.72 0.34
N ILE A 146 -4.47 4.80 -0.14
CA ILE A 146 -3.42 5.60 0.46
C ILE A 146 -2.73 6.50 -0.57
N GLY A 147 -2.10 7.58 -0.14
CA GLY A 147 -1.31 8.44 -1.03
C GLY A 147 -0.82 9.73 -0.39
N PHE A 148 0.27 10.26 -0.95
CA PHE A 148 0.90 11.52 -0.50
C PHE A 148 0.14 12.78 -0.92
N SER A 149 -0.80 12.69 -1.86
CA SER A 149 -1.63 13.82 -2.26
C SER A 149 -2.91 13.85 -1.43
N PHE A 150 -2.99 14.77 -0.47
CA PHE A 150 -4.20 14.97 0.33
C PHE A 150 -5.42 15.31 -0.53
N GLU A 151 -5.23 16.06 -1.62
CA GLU A 151 -6.30 16.38 -2.56
C GLU A 151 -6.89 15.12 -3.22
N LYS A 152 -6.04 14.17 -3.64
CA LYS A 152 -6.52 12.89 -4.18
C LYS A 152 -7.29 12.07 -3.14
N MET A 153 -6.77 12.02 -1.90
CA MET A 153 -7.44 11.35 -0.79
C MET A 153 -8.80 11.97 -0.50
N LEU A 154 -8.91 13.30 -0.52
CA LEU A 154 -10.20 14.02 -0.45
C LEU A 154 -11.15 13.69 -1.60
N ASN A 155 -10.63 13.54 -2.81
CA ASN A 155 -11.45 13.19 -3.96
C ASN A 155 -11.98 11.76 -3.85
N ILE A 156 -11.16 10.81 -3.39
CA ILE A 156 -11.59 9.43 -3.10
C ILE A 156 -12.65 9.44 -1.99
N ARG A 157 -12.42 10.13 -0.88
CA ARG A 157 -13.38 10.26 0.22
C ARG A 157 -14.73 10.82 -0.24
N LYS A 158 -14.73 11.83 -1.15
CA LYS A 158 -15.97 12.38 -1.72
C LYS A 158 -16.70 11.41 -2.63
N MET A 159 -15.99 10.57 -3.38
CA MET A 159 -16.59 9.54 -4.24
C MET A 159 -17.09 8.33 -3.45
N LEU A 160 -16.43 8.03 -2.34
CA LEU A 160 -16.62 6.84 -1.50
C LEU A 160 -16.64 7.26 -0.02
N PRO A 161 -17.79 7.77 0.48
CA PRO A 161 -17.86 8.35 1.84
C PRO A 161 -17.54 7.37 2.98
N ASP A 162 -17.80 6.08 2.78
CA ASP A 162 -17.63 5.05 3.81
C ASP A 162 -16.29 4.28 3.67
N GLN A 163 -15.49 4.59 2.62
CA GLN A 163 -14.25 3.89 2.34
C GLN A 163 -13.14 4.31 3.31
N THR A 164 -12.30 3.38 3.75
CA THR A 164 -11.07 3.73 4.47
C THR A 164 -10.08 4.40 3.53
N VAL A 165 -9.63 5.59 3.91
CA VAL A 165 -8.67 6.40 3.16
C VAL A 165 -7.63 6.92 4.13
N GLN A 166 -6.34 6.73 3.84
CA GLN A 166 -5.24 7.18 4.68
C GLN A 166 -4.34 8.17 3.92
N PHE A 167 -3.91 9.22 4.59
CA PHE A 167 -2.97 10.19 4.04
C PHE A 167 -1.54 9.79 4.38
N LEU A 168 -0.72 9.56 3.35
CA LEU A 168 0.71 9.27 3.49
C LEU A 168 1.52 10.53 3.77
N SER A 169 2.42 10.45 4.78
CA SER A 169 3.35 11.54 5.06
C SER A 169 4.71 11.04 5.55
N PHE A 170 5.78 11.73 5.14
CA PHE A 170 7.13 11.53 5.66
C PHE A 170 7.37 12.22 7.00
N ASP A 171 6.63 13.30 7.28
CA ASP A 171 6.78 14.14 8.47
C ASP A 171 5.43 14.42 9.12
N TRP A 172 5.47 14.90 10.35
CA TRP A 172 4.31 15.42 11.06
C TRP A 172 4.25 16.94 10.99
N LYS A 173 3.06 17.47 10.74
CA LYS A 173 2.75 18.91 10.86
C LYS A 173 1.45 19.08 11.64
N ASP A 174 1.40 20.05 12.55
CA ASP A 174 0.21 20.26 13.39
C ASP A 174 -1.06 20.55 12.60
N GLU A 175 -0.94 21.13 11.42
CA GLU A 175 -2.06 21.35 10.50
C GLU A 175 -2.72 20.05 10.01
N TYR A 176 -1.98 18.93 9.97
CA TYR A 176 -2.52 17.65 9.55
C TYR A 176 -3.60 17.14 10.48
N PHE A 177 -3.49 17.40 11.78
CA PHE A 177 -4.53 16.99 12.74
C PHE A 177 -5.92 17.48 12.31
N ASP A 178 -6.05 18.79 12.12
CA ASP A 178 -7.33 19.38 11.71
C ASP A 178 -7.79 18.90 10.33
N MET A 179 -6.85 18.68 9.41
CA MET A 179 -7.14 18.20 8.06
C MET A 179 -7.71 16.78 8.10
N LEU A 180 -7.08 15.89 8.87
CA LEU A 180 -7.49 14.48 8.99
C LEU A 180 -8.88 14.37 9.65
N VAL A 181 -9.03 14.98 10.83
CA VAL A 181 -10.27 14.91 11.63
C VAL A 181 -11.48 15.47 10.86
N ARG A 182 -11.34 16.66 10.25
CA ARG A 182 -12.46 17.30 9.52
C ARG A 182 -12.92 16.51 8.30
N ASN A 183 -12.05 15.72 7.70
CA ASN A 183 -12.34 15.01 6.47
C ASN A 183 -12.53 13.49 6.67
N GLY A 184 -12.40 12.99 7.90
CA GLY A 184 -12.49 11.56 8.20
C GLY A 184 -11.45 10.73 7.44
N ILE A 185 -10.23 11.25 7.32
CA ILE A 185 -9.10 10.57 6.67
C ILE A 185 -8.13 10.15 7.75
N ASP A 186 -7.65 8.91 7.67
CA ASP A 186 -6.70 8.33 8.59
C ASP A 186 -5.25 8.70 8.23
N LEU A 187 -4.31 8.45 9.14
CA LEU A 187 -2.90 8.77 8.95
C LEU A 187 -2.10 7.52 8.60
N ASP A 188 -1.23 7.65 7.57
CA ASP A 188 -0.19 6.69 7.25
C ASP A 188 1.16 7.41 7.21
N ILE A 189 2.02 7.21 8.25
CA ILE A 189 3.17 8.09 8.48
C ILE A 189 4.47 7.30 8.63
N ALA A 190 5.58 7.88 8.12
CA ALA A 190 6.91 7.38 8.41
C ALA A 190 7.11 7.31 9.94
N TYR A 191 7.41 6.11 10.48
CA TYR A 191 7.40 5.88 11.91
C TYR A 191 8.26 6.88 12.70
N GLY A 192 9.39 7.34 12.14
CA GLY A 192 10.27 8.31 12.80
C GLY A 192 9.67 9.69 13.04
N ALA A 193 8.56 10.01 12.37
CA ALA A 193 7.86 11.29 12.51
C ALA A 193 6.70 11.24 13.53
N LEU A 194 6.28 10.05 13.99
CA LEU A 194 5.19 9.89 14.95
C LEU A 194 5.73 9.94 16.38
N THR A 195 5.16 10.82 17.19
CA THR A 195 5.38 10.87 18.65
C THR A 195 4.25 10.18 19.38
N GLU A 196 4.48 9.73 20.62
CA GLU A 196 3.46 9.14 21.48
C GLU A 196 2.31 10.12 21.73
N GLU A 197 2.63 11.39 21.97
CA GLU A 197 1.66 12.47 22.17
C GLU A 197 0.72 12.62 20.96
N ASN A 198 1.29 12.66 19.74
CA ASN A 198 0.50 12.79 18.53
C ASN A 198 -0.35 11.54 18.26
N ALA A 199 0.16 10.34 18.55
CA ALA A 199 -0.61 9.10 18.43
C ALA A 199 -1.83 9.12 19.34
N HIS A 200 -1.67 9.44 20.62
CA HIS A 200 -2.79 9.56 21.58
C HIS A 200 -3.81 10.62 21.13
N ARG A 201 -3.35 11.79 20.73
CA ARG A 201 -4.22 12.89 20.26
C ARG A 201 -5.06 12.50 19.04
N LEU A 202 -4.48 11.76 18.10
CA LEU A 202 -5.17 11.26 16.90
C LEU A 202 -6.23 10.22 17.26
N HIS A 203 -5.90 9.27 18.12
CA HIS A 203 -6.85 8.25 18.59
C HIS A 203 -8.03 8.84 19.36
N GLU A 204 -7.80 9.84 20.23
CA GLU A 204 -8.88 10.56 20.92
C GLU A 204 -9.85 11.24 19.95
N ALA A 205 -9.35 11.60 18.76
CA ALA A 205 -10.14 12.20 17.67
C ALA A 205 -10.74 11.15 16.70
N GLY A 206 -10.49 9.85 16.92
CA GLY A 206 -11.01 8.75 16.09
C GLY A 206 -10.27 8.53 14.79
N VAL A 207 -9.02 8.97 14.69
CA VAL A 207 -8.15 8.75 13.53
C VAL A 207 -7.31 7.49 13.75
N GLU A 208 -7.39 6.51 12.83
CA GLU A 208 -6.51 5.34 12.83
C GLU A 208 -5.12 5.72 12.29
N ILE A 209 -4.10 5.00 12.78
CA ILE A 209 -2.70 5.30 12.47
C ILE A 209 -2.02 4.05 11.89
N ASN A 210 -1.49 4.19 10.69
CA ASN A 210 -0.55 3.26 10.07
C ASN A 210 0.86 3.85 10.12
N ILE A 211 1.87 3.00 10.32
CA ILE A 211 3.28 3.42 10.23
C ILE A 211 4.03 2.60 9.19
N TRP A 212 4.99 3.22 8.49
CA TRP A 212 5.81 2.61 7.44
C TRP A 212 7.25 3.12 7.44
N THR A 213 8.22 2.43 6.84
CA THR A 213 8.25 0.97 6.70
C THR A 213 9.00 0.43 7.90
N CYS A 214 8.36 -0.39 8.71
CA CYS A 214 8.91 -0.86 9.97
C CYS A 214 9.33 -2.33 9.89
N ASP A 215 10.65 -2.59 9.82
CA ASP A 215 11.22 -3.93 9.66
C ASP A 215 12.00 -4.40 10.89
N SER A 216 12.04 -3.58 11.95
CA SER A 216 12.68 -3.92 13.22
C SER A 216 11.64 -4.30 14.27
N ALA A 217 11.80 -5.47 14.88
CA ALA A 217 10.94 -5.91 15.98
C ALA A 217 10.96 -4.94 17.17
N GLU A 218 12.13 -4.36 17.50
CA GLU A 218 12.29 -3.38 18.58
C GLU A 218 11.51 -2.09 18.26
N VAL A 219 11.60 -1.60 17.02
CA VAL A 219 10.86 -0.43 16.56
C VAL A 219 9.37 -0.70 16.58
N ALA A 220 8.93 -1.86 16.07
CA ALA A 220 7.53 -2.27 16.08
C ALA A 220 6.98 -2.31 17.51
N GLU A 221 7.70 -2.91 18.46
CA GLU A 221 7.28 -2.98 19.86
C GLU A 221 7.05 -1.59 20.49
N LYS A 222 7.93 -0.62 20.18
CA LYS A 222 7.79 0.77 20.61
C LYS A 222 6.47 1.38 20.11
N TYR A 223 6.17 1.26 18.81
CA TYR A 223 4.98 1.88 18.22
C TYR A 223 3.69 1.12 18.52
N ILE A 224 3.76 -0.19 18.74
CA ILE A 224 2.67 -0.96 19.35
C ILE A 224 2.35 -0.39 20.73
N GLY A 225 3.37 0.03 21.50
CA GLY A 225 3.21 0.73 22.76
C GLY A 225 2.51 2.09 22.64
N TYR A 226 2.66 2.79 21.52
CA TYR A 226 1.95 4.05 21.21
C TYR A 226 0.49 3.81 20.77
N GLY A 227 0.12 2.55 20.53
CA GLY A 227 -1.23 2.15 20.15
C GLY A 227 -1.54 2.23 18.67
N VAL A 228 -0.54 2.26 17.77
CA VAL A 228 -0.81 2.29 16.31
C VAL A 228 -1.71 1.14 15.87
N ASP A 229 -2.53 1.38 14.85
CA ASP A 229 -3.52 0.43 14.36
C ASP A 229 -2.96 -0.52 13.32
N TYR A 230 -2.01 -0.02 12.50
CA TYR A 230 -1.37 -0.79 11.43
C TYR A 230 0.15 -0.59 11.46
N ILE A 231 0.85 -1.60 11.01
CA ILE A 231 2.29 -1.55 10.72
C ILE A 231 2.51 -2.10 9.32
N THR A 232 3.02 -1.27 8.43
CA THR A 232 3.45 -1.65 7.08
C THR A 232 4.92 -2.05 7.11
N THR A 233 5.23 -3.27 6.64
CA THR A 233 6.54 -3.92 6.80
C THR A 233 6.90 -4.81 5.62
N ASP A 234 8.21 -4.94 5.34
CA ASP A 234 8.75 -5.88 4.35
C ASP A 234 8.84 -7.31 4.87
N ILE A 235 8.95 -7.50 6.22
CA ILE A 235 9.43 -8.78 6.77
C ILE A 235 8.83 -9.18 8.13
N LEU A 236 8.24 -8.28 8.91
CA LEU A 236 7.68 -8.62 10.22
C LEU A 236 6.43 -9.49 10.09
N GLU A 237 6.31 -10.48 10.97
CA GLU A 237 5.19 -11.42 10.97
C GLU A 237 4.75 -11.82 12.39
#